data_45c0dd65b697f0c330aff650daa10f98
#
_entry.id   45c0dd65b697f0c330aff650daa10f98
#
_cell.length_a   1.000
_cell.length_b   1.000
_cell.length_c   1.000
_cell.angle_alpha   90.00
_cell.angle_beta   90.00
_cell.angle_gamma   90.00
#
_symmetry.space_group_name_H-M   'P 1'
#
loop_
_entity.id
_entity.type
_entity.pdbx_description
1 polymer ?
#
loop_
_entity_poly.entity_id
_entity_poly.type
_entity_poly.pdbx_seq_one_letter_code
_entity_poly.pdbx_strand_id
1 'polypeptide(L)'
;MAVKIWRCIICGDSYVGEDKPSHCPFCGAHAKNMILAKNWTPKEGLDIPIKNLTEKSKKNVEAALQLEISNSAFYFCSAEKCKDVEGKAMFKVLGKVEAEHASMWKKILQLSSINIAKADTCPVEYIDELQESHDRESNAIKHYAQFRDEAVEPRLKQLFQAIVEVETDHLGLSEERGIKK
;
A
#
# COMPACT_ATOMS: atom_id res chain seq x y z
N MET A 1 -4.44 -3.49 -31.23
CA MET A 1 -5.16 -4.25 -30.17
C MET A 1 -6.06 -3.27 -29.42
N ALA A 2 -7.19 -3.74 -28.86
CA ALA A 2 -8.13 -2.83 -28.22
C ALA A 2 -7.76 -2.57 -26.77
N VAL A 3 -7.75 -1.31 -26.37
CA VAL A 3 -7.53 -0.87 -25.00
C VAL A 3 -8.66 -1.39 -24.11
N LYS A 4 -8.31 -1.87 -22.93
CA LYS A 4 -9.23 -2.44 -21.93
C LYS A 4 -9.19 -1.62 -20.65
N ILE A 5 -10.24 -1.73 -19.85
CA ILE A 5 -10.29 -1.15 -18.51
C ILE A 5 -10.15 -2.29 -17.50
N TRP A 6 -9.10 -2.21 -16.70
CA TRP A 6 -8.80 -3.13 -15.60
C TRP A 6 -9.16 -2.47 -14.28
N ARG A 7 -9.71 -3.20 -13.35
CA ARG A 7 -10.07 -2.71 -12.01
C ARG A 7 -9.35 -3.54 -10.96
N CYS A 8 -8.71 -2.85 -10.03
CA CYS A 8 -8.14 -3.47 -8.84
C CYS A 8 -9.25 -3.78 -7.84
N ILE A 9 -9.35 -5.03 -7.38
CA ILE A 9 -10.31 -5.41 -6.35
C ILE A 9 -9.83 -5.08 -4.93
N ILE A 10 -8.61 -4.58 -4.75
CA ILE A 10 -8.05 -4.16 -3.46
C ILE A 10 -8.37 -2.69 -3.21
N CYS A 11 -7.79 -1.75 -3.97
CA CYS A 11 -8.02 -0.30 -3.80
C CYS A 11 -9.32 0.20 -4.47
N GLY A 12 -9.80 -0.50 -5.50
CA GLY A 12 -10.98 -0.12 -6.27
C GLY A 12 -10.68 0.71 -7.51
N ASP A 13 -9.43 1.14 -7.72
CA ASP A 13 -9.05 2.00 -8.84
C ASP A 13 -8.97 1.25 -10.16
N SER A 14 -9.13 2.00 -11.25
CA SER A 14 -9.15 1.46 -12.60
C SER A 14 -7.94 1.91 -13.41
N TYR A 15 -7.38 0.99 -14.17
CA TYR A 15 -6.26 1.19 -15.09
C TYR A 15 -6.70 0.95 -16.54
N VAL A 16 -6.22 1.77 -17.46
CA VAL A 16 -6.49 1.67 -18.89
C VAL A 16 -5.25 1.18 -19.62
N GLY A 17 -5.33 0.02 -20.26
CA GLY A 17 -4.21 -0.57 -21.00
C GLY A 17 -4.64 -1.76 -21.85
N GLU A 18 -3.80 -2.18 -22.80
CA GLU A 18 -4.09 -3.33 -23.64
C GLU A 18 -4.05 -4.63 -22.86
N ASP A 19 -3.05 -4.76 -21.99
CA ASP A 19 -2.80 -5.95 -21.20
C ASP A 19 -3.07 -5.72 -19.71
N LYS A 20 -3.29 -6.81 -19.02
CA LYS A 20 -3.40 -6.85 -17.57
C LYS A 20 -2.05 -6.50 -16.94
N PRO A 21 -1.97 -5.48 -16.09
CA PRO A 21 -0.71 -5.15 -15.43
C PRO A 21 -0.30 -6.25 -14.45
N SER A 22 1.01 -6.45 -14.25
CA SER A 22 1.56 -7.38 -13.26
C SER A 22 1.20 -6.97 -11.83
N HIS A 23 1.11 -5.66 -11.59
CA HIS A 23 0.73 -5.05 -10.34
C HIS A 23 -0.23 -3.88 -10.59
N CYS A 24 -1.08 -3.60 -9.64
CA CYS A 24 -1.93 -2.40 -9.69
C CYS A 24 -1.05 -1.15 -9.69
N PRO A 25 -1.18 -0.24 -10.69
CA PRO A 25 -0.34 0.95 -10.78
C PRO A 25 -0.55 1.97 -9.64
N PHE A 26 -1.55 1.75 -8.81
CA PHE A 26 -1.92 2.65 -7.71
C PHE A 26 -1.47 2.09 -6.35
N CYS A 27 -1.92 0.90 -5.99
CA CYS A 27 -1.69 0.29 -4.68
C CYS A 27 -0.72 -0.90 -4.69
N GLY A 28 -0.05 -1.21 -5.79
CA GLY A 28 0.92 -2.29 -5.89
C GLY A 28 0.34 -3.72 -5.88
N ALA A 29 -0.94 -3.93 -5.59
CA ALA A 29 -1.53 -5.26 -5.47
C ALA A 29 -1.30 -6.11 -6.73
N HIS A 30 -0.92 -7.39 -6.54
CA HIS A 30 -0.52 -8.31 -7.61
C HIS A 30 -1.63 -8.53 -8.66
N ALA A 31 -1.24 -8.96 -9.87
CA ALA A 31 -2.12 -9.20 -11.02
C ALA A 31 -3.36 -10.05 -10.72
N LYS A 32 -3.29 -10.98 -9.75
CA LYS A 32 -4.45 -11.81 -9.34
C LYS A 32 -5.63 -10.95 -8.85
N ASN A 33 -5.34 -9.74 -8.35
CA ASN A 33 -6.31 -8.77 -7.86
C ASN A 33 -6.81 -7.78 -8.94
N MET A 34 -6.33 -7.91 -10.18
CA MET A 34 -6.77 -7.10 -11.32
C MET A 34 -7.77 -7.88 -12.17
N ILE A 35 -8.95 -7.32 -12.39
CA ILE A 35 -10.01 -7.91 -13.22
C ILE A 35 -10.44 -6.94 -14.32
N LEU A 36 -11.05 -7.45 -15.39
CA LEU A 36 -11.71 -6.55 -16.35
C LEU A 36 -12.85 -5.80 -15.66
N ALA A 37 -12.89 -4.49 -15.80
CA ALA A 37 -13.88 -3.65 -15.11
C ALA A 37 -15.33 -4.06 -15.43
N LYS A 38 -15.60 -4.54 -16.64
CA LYS A 38 -16.92 -5.07 -17.04
C LYS A 38 -17.35 -6.34 -16.28
N ASN A 39 -16.38 -7.06 -15.69
CA ASN A 39 -16.64 -8.27 -14.92
C ASN A 39 -16.79 -7.98 -13.42
N TRP A 40 -16.57 -6.72 -13.01
CA TRP A 40 -16.75 -6.35 -11.62
C TRP A 40 -18.24 -6.26 -11.30
N THR A 41 -18.63 -6.94 -10.26
CA THR A 41 -19.96 -6.84 -9.67
C THR A 41 -19.83 -6.61 -8.18
N PRO A 42 -20.64 -5.76 -7.57
CA PRO A 42 -20.73 -5.69 -6.12
C PRO A 42 -21.08 -7.10 -5.58
N LYS A 43 -20.19 -7.66 -4.79
CA LYS A 43 -20.42 -8.91 -4.08
C LYS A 43 -20.32 -8.64 -2.60
N GLU A 44 -21.13 -9.34 -1.81
CA GLU A 44 -21.02 -9.28 -0.37
C GLU A 44 -19.56 -9.56 0.05
N GLY A 45 -18.99 -8.67 0.85
CA GLY A 45 -17.62 -8.75 1.32
C GLY A 45 -16.54 -8.18 0.39
N LEU A 46 -16.86 -7.70 -0.82
CA LEU A 46 -15.89 -7.03 -1.72
C LEU A 46 -16.01 -5.51 -1.74
N ASP A 47 -17.06 -4.95 -1.13
CA ASP A 47 -17.28 -3.51 -1.11
C ASP A 47 -16.45 -2.81 -0.03
N ILE A 48 -16.08 -1.58 -0.30
CA ILE A 48 -15.56 -0.61 0.66
C ILE A 48 -16.59 0.52 0.75
N PRO A 49 -17.03 0.91 1.97
CA PRO A 49 -16.59 0.48 3.30
C PRO A 49 -17.09 -0.91 3.73
N ILE A 50 -16.30 -1.58 4.56
CA ILE A 50 -16.68 -2.84 5.17
C ILE A 50 -17.68 -2.56 6.31
N LYS A 51 -18.83 -3.21 6.26
CA LYS A 51 -19.87 -3.04 7.30
C LYS A 51 -19.55 -3.89 8.53
N ASN A 52 -19.91 -3.36 9.70
CA ASN A 52 -19.88 -4.11 10.99
C ASN A 52 -18.49 -4.63 11.37
N LEU A 53 -17.46 -3.77 11.26
CA LEU A 53 -16.15 -4.09 11.82
C LEU A 53 -16.25 -4.37 13.32
N THR A 54 -15.55 -5.42 13.78
CA THR A 54 -15.33 -5.60 15.21
C THR A 54 -14.46 -4.47 15.77
N GLU A 55 -14.54 -4.21 17.08
CA GLU A 55 -13.69 -3.20 17.73
C GLU A 55 -12.20 -3.50 17.55
N LYS A 56 -11.82 -4.80 17.55
CA LYS A 56 -10.43 -5.19 17.28
C LYS A 56 -10.03 -4.88 15.85
N SER A 57 -10.84 -5.25 14.87
CA SER A 57 -10.59 -4.96 13.45
C SER A 57 -10.53 -3.46 13.19
N LYS A 58 -11.41 -2.67 13.82
CA LYS A 58 -11.38 -1.22 13.71
C LYS A 58 -10.07 -0.63 14.23
N LYS A 59 -9.59 -1.05 15.41
CA LYS A 59 -8.29 -0.62 15.95
C LYS A 59 -7.13 -1.01 15.04
N ASN A 60 -7.17 -2.20 14.44
CA ASN A 60 -6.14 -2.64 13.51
C ASN A 60 -6.15 -1.78 12.23
N VAL A 61 -7.32 -1.41 11.70
CA VAL A 61 -7.42 -0.50 10.54
C VAL A 61 -6.96 0.92 10.90
N GLU A 62 -7.25 1.41 12.11
CA GLU A 62 -6.74 2.69 12.61
C GLU A 62 -5.21 2.69 12.71
N ALA A 63 -4.62 1.61 13.24
CA ALA A 63 -3.17 1.44 13.31
C ALA A 63 -2.54 1.34 11.90
N ALA A 64 -3.16 0.58 10.98
CA ALA A 64 -2.77 0.49 9.59
C ALA A 64 -2.76 1.87 8.91
N LEU A 65 -3.81 2.66 9.11
CA LEU A 65 -3.88 4.02 8.57
C LEU A 65 -2.70 4.89 9.06
N GLN A 66 -2.37 4.86 10.35
CA GLN A 66 -1.25 5.64 10.89
C GLN A 66 0.10 5.18 10.35
N LEU A 67 0.28 3.86 10.16
CA LEU A 67 1.46 3.28 9.56
C LEU A 67 1.68 3.82 8.15
N GLU A 68 0.65 3.79 7.30
CA GLU A 68 0.75 4.26 5.91
C GLU A 68 0.95 5.76 5.81
N ILE A 69 0.32 6.55 6.67
CA ILE A 69 0.56 8.00 6.75
C ILE A 69 2.04 8.27 7.07
N SER A 70 2.61 7.53 8.02
CA SER A 70 4.02 7.66 8.41
C SER A 70 4.96 7.22 7.29
N ASN A 71 4.69 6.08 6.64
CA ASN A 71 5.50 5.57 5.53
C ASN A 71 5.46 6.50 4.33
N SER A 72 4.27 6.95 3.92
CA SER A 72 4.12 7.92 2.84
C SER A 72 4.87 9.21 3.11
N ALA A 73 4.77 9.75 4.33
CA ALA A 73 5.50 10.96 4.74
C ALA A 73 7.02 10.80 4.64
N PHE A 74 7.54 9.67 5.13
CA PHE A 74 8.95 9.30 5.03
C PHE A 74 9.39 9.22 3.57
N TYR A 75 8.69 8.47 2.73
CA TYR A 75 9.06 8.30 1.32
C TYR A 75 9.01 9.59 0.53
N PHE A 76 8.07 10.49 0.78
CA PHE A 76 8.08 11.81 0.15
C PHE A 76 9.23 12.69 0.61
N CYS A 77 9.64 12.60 1.88
CA CYS A 77 10.85 13.27 2.39
C CYS A 77 12.09 12.75 1.67
N SER A 78 12.28 11.43 1.63
CA SER A 78 13.42 10.78 0.95
C SER A 78 13.43 11.10 -0.55
N ALA A 79 12.27 11.06 -1.23
CA ALA A 79 12.18 11.45 -2.64
C ALA A 79 12.63 12.90 -2.91
N GLU A 80 12.47 13.79 -1.95
CA GLU A 80 12.91 15.19 -2.08
C GLU A 80 14.42 15.34 -1.85
N LYS A 81 14.96 14.64 -0.86
CA LYS A 81 16.37 14.80 -0.40
C LYS A 81 17.35 13.87 -1.10
N CYS A 82 16.91 12.70 -1.55
CA CYS A 82 17.76 11.70 -2.20
C CYS A 82 18.51 12.30 -3.41
N LYS A 83 19.83 12.09 -3.44
CA LYS A 83 20.70 12.54 -4.54
C LYS A 83 20.80 11.51 -5.66
N ASP A 84 20.56 10.23 -5.33
CA ASP A 84 20.52 9.16 -6.33
C ASP A 84 19.27 9.27 -7.20
N VAL A 85 19.44 9.21 -8.52
CA VAL A 85 18.35 9.44 -9.49
C VAL A 85 17.30 8.32 -9.42
N GLU A 86 17.76 7.07 -9.34
CA GLU A 86 16.89 5.91 -9.24
C GLU A 86 16.21 5.85 -7.87
N GLY A 87 16.97 6.09 -6.78
CA GLY A 87 16.46 6.18 -5.42
C GLY A 87 15.37 7.24 -5.30
N LYS A 88 15.59 8.43 -5.85
CA LYS A 88 14.58 9.50 -5.88
C LYS A 88 13.29 9.07 -6.57
N ALA A 89 13.40 8.38 -7.71
CA ALA A 89 12.25 7.88 -8.45
C ALA A 89 11.51 6.80 -7.66
N MET A 90 12.25 5.85 -7.07
CA MET A 90 11.74 4.77 -6.24
C MET A 90 10.95 5.31 -5.03
N PHE A 91 11.58 6.16 -4.20
CA PHE A 91 10.91 6.72 -3.03
C PHE A 91 9.67 7.55 -3.40
N LYS A 92 9.69 8.25 -4.53
CA LYS A 92 8.50 8.96 -5.02
C LYS A 92 7.35 8.03 -5.36
N VAL A 93 7.63 6.88 -5.96
CA VAL A 93 6.62 5.87 -6.28
C VAL A 93 6.11 5.23 -5.00
N LEU A 94 6.98 4.79 -4.10
CA LEU A 94 6.61 4.22 -2.82
C LEU A 94 5.71 5.19 -2.02
N GLY A 95 6.11 6.46 -1.89
CA GLY A 95 5.28 7.46 -1.22
C GLY A 95 3.85 7.60 -1.76
N LYS A 96 3.66 7.39 -3.07
CA LYS A 96 2.32 7.38 -3.68
C LYS A 96 1.54 6.11 -3.37
N VAL A 97 2.22 4.96 -3.39
CA VAL A 97 1.59 3.67 -3.07
C VAL A 97 1.11 3.66 -1.63
N GLU A 98 1.94 4.12 -0.67
CA GLU A 98 1.55 4.22 0.74
C GLU A 98 0.40 5.23 0.96
N ALA A 99 0.40 6.34 0.20
CA ALA A 99 -0.72 7.28 0.23
C ALA A 99 -2.03 6.63 -0.26
N GLU A 100 -1.95 5.74 -1.24
CA GLU A 100 -3.11 4.98 -1.71
C GLU A 100 -3.57 3.94 -0.69
N HIS A 101 -2.65 3.26 0.00
CA HIS A 101 -2.98 2.39 1.13
C HIS A 101 -3.68 3.18 2.24
N ALA A 102 -3.15 4.34 2.63
CA ALA A 102 -3.80 5.23 3.59
C ALA A 102 -5.21 5.65 3.14
N SER A 103 -5.39 5.95 1.84
CA SER A 103 -6.70 6.28 1.26
C SER A 103 -7.68 5.11 1.35
N MET A 104 -7.21 3.89 1.14
CA MET A 104 -8.03 2.68 1.29
C MET A 104 -8.49 2.49 2.75
N TRP A 105 -7.59 2.60 3.73
CA TRP A 105 -7.94 2.50 5.15
C TRP A 105 -8.87 3.61 5.61
N LYS A 106 -8.65 4.84 5.12
CA LYS A 106 -9.57 5.97 5.31
C LYS A 106 -11.00 5.64 4.85
N LYS A 107 -11.15 5.03 3.66
CA LYS A 107 -12.46 4.63 3.11
C LYS A 107 -13.15 3.62 4.02
N ILE A 108 -12.40 2.64 4.55
CA ILE A 108 -12.94 1.62 5.48
C ILE A 108 -13.39 2.25 6.80
N LEU A 109 -12.63 3.19 7.34
CA LEU A 109 -12.97 3.94 8.55
C LEU A 109 -14.04 5.02 8.32
N GLN A 110 -14.46 5.25 7.09
CA GLN A 110 -15.44 6.26 6.69
C GLN A 110 -15.04 7.70 7.12
N LEU A 111 -13.74 7.98 7.14
CA LEU A 111 -13.24 9.32 7.45
C LEU A 111 -13.39 10.24 6.25
N SER A 112 -13.73 11.50 6.49
CA SER A 112 -13.90 12.52 5.44
C SER A 112 -12.57 12.90 4.79
N SER A 113 -11.51 13.01 5.60
CA SER A 113 -10.17 13.40 5.14
C SER A 113 -9.08 12.74 5.97
N ILE A 114 -7.90 12.66 5.41
CA ILE A 114 -6.63 12.37 6.08
C ILE A 114 -5.62 13.44 5.68
N ASN A 115 -4.67 13.71 6.55
CA ASN A 115 -3.55 14.59 6.25
C ASN A 115 -2.26 13.76 6.24
N ILE A 116 -1.59 13.73 5.10
CA ILE A 116 -0.25 13.15 4.96
C ILE A 116 0.71 14.34 4.89
N ALA A 117 1.11 14.81 6.06
CA ALA A 117 2.16 15.82 6.16
C ALA A 117 3.51 15.18 5.77
N LYS A 118 4.38 15.96 5.13
CA LYS A 118 5.77 15.51 4.92
C LYS A 118 6.43 15.30 6.29
N ALA A 119 7.28 14.28 6.39
CA ALA A 119 8.13 14.13 7.54
C ALA A 119 9.12 15.31 7.63
N ASP A 120 9.32 15.85 8.81
CA ASP A 120 10.24 16.96 9.03
C ASP A 120 11.70 16.55 8.78
N THR A 121 12.01 15.29 9.07
CA THR A 121 13.34 14.70 8.91
C THR A 121 13.26 13.32 8.26
N CYS A 122 14.25 13.03 7.43
CA CYS A 122 14.58 11.71 6.92
C CYS A 122 16.09 11.62 6.72
N PRO A 123 16.70 10.43 6.60
CA PRO A 123 18.12 10.30 6.27
C PRO A 123 18.47 11.07 5.00
N VAL A 124 19.75 11.41 4.82
CA VAL A 124 20.24 12.16 3.66
C VAL A 124 21.13 11.29 2.77
N GLU A 125 21.81 10.31 3.37
CA GLU A 125 22.64 9.37 2.63
C GLU A 125 21.79 8.21 2.12
N TYR A 126 21.94 7.87 0.85
CA TYR A 126 21.09 6.89 0.15
C TYR A 126 21.05 5.53 0.86
N ILE A 127 22.18 5.08 1.41
CA ILE A 127 22.24 3.81 2.12
C ILE A 127 21.41 3.83 3.42
N ASP A 128 21.38 4.96 4.11
CA ASP A 128 20.59 5.12 5.34
C ASP A 128 19.10 5.24 5.02
N GLU A 129 18.75 5.88 3.90
CA GLU A 129 17.37 5.91 3.38
C GLU A 129 16.87 4.51 3.02
N LEU A 130 17.71 3.69 2.38
CA LEU A 130 17.39 2.28 2.06
C LEU A 130 17.26 1.43 3.33
N GLN A 131 18.10 1.63 4.33
CA GLN A 131 18.00 0.91 5.60
C GLN A 131 16.71 1.26 6.34
N GLU A 132 16.36 2.53 6.43
CA GLU A 132 15.12 2.98 7.04
C GLU A 132 13.89 2.44 6.27
N SER A 133 13.95 2.42 4.92
CA SER A 133 12.93 1.79 4.08
C SER A 133 12.76 0.32 4.43
N HIS A 134 13.86 -0.44 4.46
CA HIS A 134 13.86 -1.86 4.81
C HIS A 134 13.22 -2.13 6.18
N ASP A 135 13.58 -1.33 7.19
CA ASP A 135 13.06 -1.48 8.54
C ASP A 135 11.56 -1.17 8.62
N ARG A 136 11.10 -0.16 7.89
CA ARG A 136 9.68 0.20 7.78
C ARG A 136 8.85 -0.90 7.13
N GLU A 137 9.30 -1.44 5.99
CA GLU A 137 8.59 -2.52 5.30
C GLU A 137 8.60 -3.82 6.11
N SER A 138 9.72 -4.15 6.75
CA SER A 138 9.79 -5.30 7.67
C SER A 138 8.80 -5.18 8.82
N ASN A 139 8.63 -3.97 9.36
CA ASN A 139 7.65 -3.68 10.40
C ASN A 139 6.22 -3.74 9.87
N ALA A 140 5.96 -3.18 8.69
CA ALA A 140 4.66 -3.21 8.03
C ALA A 140 4.19 -4.65 7.79
N ILE A 141 5.05 -5.50 7.22
CA ILE A 141 4.76 -6.93 6.97
C ILE A 141 4.31 -7.63 8.27
N LYS A 142 5.02 -7.42 9.38
CA LYS A 142 4.70 -8.03 10.68
C LYS A 142 3.33 -7.58 11.18
N HIS A 143 3.06 -6.27 11.14
CA HIS A 143 1.79 -5.71 11.59
C HIS A 143 0.62 -6.20 10.72
N TYR A 144 0.76 -6.16 9.40
CA TYR A 144 -0.30 -6.60 8.50
C TYR A 144 -0.57 -8.10 8.59
N ALA A 145 0.46 -8.93 8.79
CA ALA A 145 0.26 -10.35 9.05
C ALA A 145 -0.51 -10.58 10.35
N GLN A 146 -0.18 -9.86 11.43
CA GLN A 146 -0.92 -9.91 12.68
C GLN A 146 -2.37 -9.43 12.50
N PHE A 147 -2.59 -8.29 11.86
CA PHE A 147 -3.93 -7.73 11.64
C PHE A 147 -4.81 -8.66 10.80
N ARG A 148 -4.23 -9.32 9.78
CA ARG A 148 -4.91 -10.35 9.00
C ARG A 148 -5.38 -11.51 9.87
N ASP A 149 -4.51 -12.00 10.74
CA ASP A 149 -4.80 -13.16 11.58
C ASP A 149 -5.83 -12.84 12.68
N GLU A 150 -5.82 -11.60 13.18
CA GLU A 150 -6.79 -11.10 14.17
C GLU A 150 -8.15 -10.70 13.56
N ALA A 151 -8.23 -10.35 12.30
CA ALA A 151 -9.47 -9.98 11.64
C ALA A 151 -10.43 -11.17 11.56
N VAL A 152 -11.71 -10.92 11.67
CA VAL A 152 -12.77 -11.93 11.47
C VAL A 152 -13.51 -11.72 10.16
N GLU A 153 -13.47 -10.51 9.62
CA GLU A 153 -14.12 -10.13 8.37
C GLU A 153 -13.32 -10.67 7.18
N PRO A 154 -13.91 -11.54 6.32
CA PRO A 154 -13.18 -12.17 5.21
C PRO A 154 -12.57 -11.13 4.24
N ARG A 155 -13.29 -10.04 4.01
CA ARG A 155 -12.80 -8.96 3.14
C ARG A 155 -11.58 -8.25 3.74
N LEU A 156 -11.60 -7.98 5.04
CA LEU A 156 -10.48 -7.33 5.72
C LEU A 156 -9.24 -8.22 5.72
N LYS A 157 -9.40 -9.54 5.96
CA LYS A 157 -8.31 -10.52 5.79
C LYS A 157 -7.70 -10.48 4.40
N GLN A 158 -8.53 -10.40 3.37
CA GLN A 158 -8.07 -10.31 1.98
C GLN A 158 -7.27 -9.03 1.73
N LEU A 159 -7.73 -7.89 2.27
CA LEU A 159 -7.04 -6.62 2.13
C LEU A 159 -5.67 -6.65 2.83
N PHE A 160 -5.63 -7.05 4.10
CA PHE A 160 -4.37 -7.16 4.83
C PHE A 160 -3.39 -8.13 4.17
N GLN A 161 -3.87 -9.28 3.65
CA GLN A 161 -3.01 -10.22 2.92
C GLN A 161 -2.43 -9.58 1.65
N ALA A 162 -3.22 -8.83 0.90
CA ALA A 162 -2.75 -8.16 -0.30
C ALA A 162 -1.68 -7.11 0.02
N ILE A 163 -1.83 -6.37 1.14
CA ILE A 163 -0.81 -5.42 1.56
C ILE A 163 0.45 -6.14 2.04
N VAL A 164 0.37 -7.24 2.80
CA VAL A 164 1.57 -8.05 3.13
C VAL A 164 2.38 -8.41 1.88
N GLU A 165 1.70 -8.78 0.79
CA GLU A 165 2.37 -9.11 -0.48
C GLU A 165 3.05 -7.87 -1.10
N VAL A 166 2.39 -6.72 -1.08
CA VAL A 166 2.94 -5.45 -1.60
C VAL A 166 4.15 -5.00 -0.79
N GLU A 167 4.05 -5.00 0.56
CA GLU A 167 5.18 -4.59 1.42
C GLU A 167 6.36 -5.56 1.30
N THR A 168 6.09 -6.84 0.96
CA THR A 168 7.17 -7.80 0.66
C THR A 168 7.90 -7.42 -0.63
N ASP A 169 7.19 -6.94 -1.66
CA ASP A 169 7.83 -6.43 -2.88
C ASP A 169 8.62 -5.14 -2.60
N HIS A 170 8.09 -4.23 -1.78
CA HIS A 170 8.78 -3.00 -1.36
C HIS A 170 10.07 -3.32 -0.58
N LEU A 171 10.00 -4.29 0.34
CA LEU A 171 11.18 -4.78 1.08
C LEU A 171 12.27 -5.26 0.12
N GLY A 172 11.87 -6.03 -0.91
CA GLY A 172 12.77 -6.53 -1.94
C GLY A 172 13.52 -5.43 -2.68
N LEU A 173 12.93 -4.25 -2.86
CA LEU A 173 13.59 -3.12 -3.52
C LEU A 173 14.84 -2.64 -2.75
N SER A 174 14.80 -2.60 -1.43
CA SER A 174 15.96 -2.24 -0.60
C SER A 174 16.99 -3.37 -0.54
N GLU A 175 16.56 -4.64 -0.48
CA GLU A 175 17.43 -5.81 -0.50
C GLU A 175 18.22 -5.92 -1.82
N GLU A 176 17.59 -5.69 -2.96
CA GLU A 176 18.24 -5.66 -4.30
C GLU A 176 19.30 -4.55 -4.41
N ARG A 177 19.20 -3.50 -3.60
CA ARG A 177 20.14 -2.36 -3.54
C ARG A 177 21.19 -2.48 -2.44
N GLY A 178 21.33 -3.67 -1.86
CA GLY A 178 22.45 -4.02 -0.99
C GLY A 178 22.16 -4.00 0.51
N ILE A 179 20.93 -3.71 0.93
CA ILE A 179 20.54 -3.91 2.34
C ILE A 179 20.42 -5.41 2.60
N LYS A 180 21.09 -5.87 3.62
CA LYS A 180 21.07 -7.29 4.03
C LYS A 180 20.20 -7.47 5.26
N LYS A 181 19.50 -8.59 5.28
CA LYS A 181 18.76 -9.08 6.44
C LYS A 181 19.66 -9.24 7.66
#